data_5e4bab4f0edf27809fddc6e9c33d5b57
#
_entry.id   5e4bab4f0edf27809fddc6e9c33d5b57
#
_cell.length_a   1.000
_cell.length_b   1.000
_cell.length_c   1.000
_cell.angle_alpha   90.00
_cell.angle_beta   90.00
_cell.angle_gamma   90.00
#
_symmetry.space_group_name_H-M   'P 1'
#
loop_
_entity.id
_entity.type
_entity.pdbx_description
1 polymer ?
#
loop_
_entity_poly.entity_id
_entity_poly.type
_entity_poly.pdbx_seq_one_letter_code
_entity_poly.pdbx_strand_id
1 'polypeptide(L)'
;MCYRLLSFLMALIATLSCIRNDIPYPDVKAEITSLQVKGAKSVSIDKDAMVVVVTLEEAADIHNVSITGVTFNEKAVEPSVSLTGTHDLSSPYSFTLNLYDRDFGWKIRAEQPVERYLTVAGQTGETVIDAENLRVLFKIPMGIDMRKLSVTSMKLGPEEITRYNPTAAELHDFSNPVVVMASYKGVTQEWTLFAERVKTSVTMSRPEPWTRVAWLKASGIEGRDNGFRIRKTGETQWRNIGDVTSIGGTFTAMADGLEPLTDYECVAFSGDEVTGAERFTTEAERQLPNSGFETFSNAESTKYYSFYNPDLSDPTLKSKWWGSGNKGSTTVGSSYAITKPDETEKIEGKYSLKMESQYVIVKFAAGNVFSGEYAGNVGISGGKIRMGRPFTLRPRKLTAWIKYKSGKIQQKTLGGYPDGDEVKVGDNDRGIV
;
A
#
# COMPACT_ATOMS: atom_id res chain seq x y z
N MET A 1 -58.42 32.32 -43.01
CA MET A 1 -57.47 32.89 -42.04
C MET A 1 -57.01 31.84 -40.97
N CYS A 2 -57.88 30.98 -40.49
CA CYS A 2 -57.54 29.92 -39.49
C CYS A 2 -56.47 28.87 -39.92
N TYR A 3 -56.51 28.44 -41.18
CA TYR A 3 -55.52 27.39 -41.64
C TYR A 3 -54.09 27.89 -41.73
N ARG A 4 -53.84 29.19 -41.99
CA ARG A 4 -52.49 29.77 -41.99
C ARG A 4 -51.91 29.94 -40.59
N LEU A 5 -52.78 30.17 -39.58
CA LEU A 5 -52.37 30.29 -38.21
C LEU A 5 -51.98 28.91 -37.63
N LEU A 6 -52.75 27.86 -38.02
CA LEU A 6 -52.48 26.49 -37.56
C LEU A 6 -51.18 25.93 -38.15
N SER A 7 -50.87 26.26 -39.44
CA SER A 7 -49.60 25.88 -40.09
C SER A 7 -48.39 26.57 -39.47
N PHE A 8 -48.57 27.85 -39.06
CA PHE A 8 -47.50 28.60 -38.37
C PHE A 8 -47.24 28.08 -36.98
N LEU A 9 -48.30 27.67 -36.25
CA LEU A 9 -48.21 27.09 -34.92
C LEU A 9 -47.54 25.70 -34.97
N MET A 10 -47.87 24.87 -35.96
CA MET A 10 -47.18 23.57 -36.22
C MET A 10 -45.72 23.72 -36.57
N ALA A 11 -45.38 24.71 -37.41
CA ALA A 11 -43.99 25.02 -37.77
C ALA A 11 -43.17 25.51 -36.54
N LEU A 12 -43.80 26.31 -35.65
CA LEU A 12 -43.18 26.82 -34.42
C LEU A 12 -42.93 25.70 -33.40
N ILE A 13 -43.82 24.71 -33.31
CA ILE A 13 -43.66 23.55 -32.44
C ILE A 13 -42.56 22.60 -32.96
N ALA A 14 -42.38 22.48 -34.28
CA ALA A 14 -41.31 21.67 -34.89
C ALA A 14 -39.92 22.26 -34.66
N THR A 15 -39.78 23.58 -34.49
CA THR A 15 -38.49 24.24 -34.24
C THR A 15 -38.11 24.25 -32.74
N LEU A 16 -39.00 23.88 -31.86
CA LEU A 16 -38.73 23.74 -30.40
C LEU A 16 -38.32 22.33 -29.98
N SER A 17 -38.30 21.38 -30.90
CA SER A 17 -37.77 20.04 -30.68
C SER A 17 -36.24 20.05 -30.89
N CYS A 18 -35.53 20.88 -30.20
CA CYS A 18 -34.13 20.60 -29.91
C CYS A 18 -34.14 19.42 -28.95
N ILE A 19 -33.88 18.23 -29.47
CA ILE A 19 -33.49 17.07 -28.65
C ILE A 19 -32.22 17.51 -27.93
N ARG A 20 -32.35 18.01 -26.72
CA ARG A 20 -31.20 18.07 -25.81
C ARG A 20 -30.85 16.64 -25.53
N ASN A 21 -29.74 16.22 -26.04
CA ASN A 21 -29.13 14.95 -25.72
C ASN A 21 -28.52 15.10 -24.32
N ASP A 22 -29.40 15.09 -23.28
CA ASP A 22 -29.03 15.16 -21.88
C ASP A 22 -28.58 13.77 -21.34
N ILE A 23 -28.31 12.83 -22.24
CA ILE A 23 -27.65 11.59 -21.84
C ILE A 23 -26.20 11.99 -21.55
N PRO A 24 -25.77 11.95 -20.27
CA PRO A 24 -24.37 12.16 -19.98
C PRO A 24 -23.60 11.05 -20.73
N TYR A 25 -22.88 11.43 -21.75
CA TYR A 25 -21.89 10.54 -22.35
C TYR A 25 -20.95 10.13 -21.20
N PRO A 26 -20.82 8.84 -20.91
CA PRO A 26 -19.80 8.41 -19.98
C PRO A 26 -18.47 8.93 -20.55
N ASP A 27 -17.73 9.65 -19.74
CA ASP A 27 -16.38 10.13 -20.12
C ASP A 27 -15.44 8.91 -20.16
N VAL A 28 -15.59 8.09 -21.21
CA VAL A 28 -14.80 6.88 -21.41
C VAL A 28 -13.45 7.31 -21.96
N LYS A 29 -12.40 7.02 -21.21
CA LYS A 29 -11.02 7.19 -21.62
C LYS A 29 -10.53 5.92 -22.31
N ALA A 30 -9.63 6.07 -23.28
CA ALA A 30 -8.91 4.92 -23.83
C ALA A 30 -7.84 4.47 -22.85
N GLU A 31 -7.94 3.25 -22.34
CA GLU A 31 -7.05 2.72 -21.31
C GLU A 31 -6.40 1.41 -21.74
N ILE A 32 -5.11 1.26 -21.37
CA ILE A 32 -4.45 -0.03 -21.37
C ILE A 32 -4.88 -0.78 -20.10
N THR A 33 -5.38 -1.98 -20.28
CA THR A 33 -5.80 -2.86 -19.16
C THR A 33 -4.77 -3.93 -18.85
N SER A 34 -3.96 -4.32 -19.84
CA SER A 34 -2.86 -5.28 -19.66
C SER A 34 -1.78 -5.04 -20.70
N LEU A 35 -0.52 -5.21 -20.30
CA LEU A 35 0.64 -5.23 -21.18
C LEU A 35 1.52 -6.43 -20.83
N GLN A 36 1.82 -7.28 -21.81
CA GLN A 36 2.70 -8.44 -21.66
C GLN A 36 4.06 -8.13 -22.25
N VAL A 37 5.09 -8.24 -21.44
CA VAL A 37 6.47 -7.90 -21.82
C VAL A 37 7.40 -9.08 -21.45
N LYS A 38 8.16 -9.55 -22.43
CA LYS A 38 9.14 -10.62 -22.21
C LYS A 38 10.33 -10.07 -21.39
N GLY A 39 10.70 -10.78 -20.32
CA GLY A 39 11.79 -10.37 -19.43
C GLY A 39 11.41 -9.23 -18.48
N ALA A 40 10.13 -8.99 -18.29
CA ALA A 40 9.64 -8.09 -17.25
C ALA A 40 9.46 -8.82 -15.91
N LYS A 41 9.98 -8.24 -14.85
CA LYS A 41 9.73 -8.64 -13.45
C LYS A 41 8.33 -8.22 -13.01
N SER A 42 7.89 -7.04 -13.44
CA SER A 42 6.54 -6.54 -13.18
C SER A 42 6.14 -5.48 -14.21
N VAL A 43 4.83 -5.30 -14.38
CA VAL A 43 4.24 -4.22 -15.18
C VAL A 43 3.19 -3.54 -14.31
N SER A 44 3.29 -2.23 -14.17
CA SER A 44 2.33 -1.39 -13.45
C SER A 44 1.68 -0.41 -14.42
N ILE A 45 0.35 -0.29 -14.37
CA ILE A 45 -0.42 0.58 -15.26
C ILE A 45 -1.10 1.65 -14.40
N ASP A 46 -0.68 2.88 -14.58
CA ASP A 46 -1.32 4.06 -13.99
C ASP A 46 -2.26 4.67 -15.03
N LYS A 47 -3.55 4.42 -14.86
CA LYS A 47 -4.60 4.87 -15.79
C LYS A 47 -4.86 6.37 -15.69
N ASP A 48 -4.66 6.96 -14.53
CA ASP A 48 -4.88 8.39 -14.32
C ASP A 48 -3.74 9.22 -14.92
N ALA A 49 -2.50 8.77 -14.73
CA ALA A 49 -1.32 9.38 -15.35
C ALA A 49 -1.11 8.95 -16.80
N MET A 50 -1.81 7.93 -17.30
CA MET A 50 -1.65 7.31 -18.61
C MET A 50 -0.21 6.83 -18.87
N VAL A 51 0.36 6.14 -17.87
CA VAL A 51 1.73 5.64 -17.91
C VAL A 51 1.77 4.16 -17.58
N VAL A 52 2.50 3.39 -18.38
CA VAL A 52 2.87 2.02 -18.06
C VAL A 52 4.34 2.01 -17.62
N VAL A 53 4.62 1.45 -16.45
CA VAL A 53 5.96 1.24 -15.95
C VAL A 53 6.29 -0.24 -16.04
N VAL A 54 7.32 -0.57 -16.81
CA VAL A 54 7.83 -1.93 -16.98
C VAL A 54 9.11 -2.07 -16.16
N THR A 55 9.07 -2.85 -15.09
CA THR A 55 10.29 -3.21 -14.36
C THR A 55 10.89 -4.44 -15.02
N LEU A 56 12.05 -4.28 -15.61
CA LEU A 56 12.76 -5.35 -16.31
C LEU A 56 13.62 -6.18 -15.35
N GLU A 57 13.84 -7.45 -15.71
CA GLU A 57 14.90 -8.26 -15.11
C GLU A 57 16.27 -7.62 -15.35
N GLU A 58 17.21 -7.80 -14.41
CA GLU A 58 18.55 -7.16 -14.49
C GLU A 58 19.32 -7.53 -15.76
N ALA A 59 19.13 -8.75 -16.25
CA ALA A 59 19.80 -9.24 -17.46
C ALA A 59 19.05 -8.88 -18.76
N ALA A 60 17.85 -8.31 -18.71
CA ALA A 60 17.09 -7.93 -19.90
C ALA A 60 17.79 -6.81 -20.69
N ASP A 61 17.61 -6.79 -22.01
CA ASP A 61 18.14 -5.71 -22.85
C ASP A 61 17.08 -4.60 -23.01
N ILE A 62 17.30 -3.47 -22.34
CA ILE A 62 16.39 -2.32 -22.37
C ILE A 62 16.25 -1.69 -23.77
N HIS A 63 17.25 -1.90 -24.66
CA HIS A 63 17.19 -1.42 -26.05
C HIS A 63 16.41 -2.37 -26.98
N ASN A 64 16.09 -3.58 -26.52
CA ASN A 64 15.40 -4.61 -27.31
C ASN A 64 14.29 -5.29 -26.49
N VAL A 65 13.40 -4.52 -25.92
CA VAL A 65 12.30 -5.02 -25.09
C VAL A 65 11.16 -5.54 -25.98
N SER A 66 10.80 -6.82 -25.82
CA SER A 66 9.74 -7.44 -26.61
C SER A 66 8.40 -7.35 -25.89
N ILE A 67 7.48 -6.56 -26.44
CA ILE A 67 6.07 -6.50 -26.02
C ILE A 67 5.31 -7.57 -26.81
N THR A 68 4.74 -8.55 -26.10
CA THR A 68 4.08 -9.72 -26.72
C THR A 68 2.57 -9.61 -26.76
N GLY A 69 1.96 -8.72 -25.97
CA GLY A 69 0.52 -8.52 -25.95
C GLY A 69 0.12 -7.24 -25.27
N VAL A 70 -0.99 -6.68 -25.71
CA VAL A 70 -1.65 -5.52 -25.11
C VAL A 70 -3.16 -5.71 -25.15
N THR A 71 -3.86 -5.29 -24.11
CA THR A 71 -5.33 -5.26 -24.08
C THR A 71 -5.81 -3.88 -23.64
N PHE A 72 -6.96 -3.50 -24.14
CA PHE A 72 -7.60 -2.22 -23.88
C PHE A 72 -8.96 -2.42 -23.19
N ASN A 73 -9.46 -1.36 -22.56
CA ASN A 73 -10.78 -1.35 -21.93
C ASN A 73 -11.94 -1.43 -22.92
N GLU A 74 -11.76 -0.90 -24.15
CA GLU A 74 -12.77 -0.88 -25.18
C GLU A 74 -12.23 -1.47 -26.50
N LYS A 75 -13.06 -2.18 -27.25
CA LYS A 75 -12.69 -2.77 -28.55
C LYS A 75 -12.40 -1.71 -29.63
N ALA A 76 -12.96 -0.52 -29.47
CA ALA A 76 -12.78 0.59 -30.40
C ALA A 76 -11.50 1.40 -30.15
N VAL A 77 -10.68 1.02 -29.16
CA VAL A 77 -9.40 1.68 -28.92
C VAL A 77 -8.39 1.25 -29.98
N GLU A 78 -7.84 2.24 -30.68
CA GLU A 78 -6.82 2.04 -31.69
C GLU A 78 -5.53 2.78 -31.29
N PRO A 79 -4.38 2.08 -31.16
CA PRO A 79 -3.12 2.74 -30.93
C PRO A 79 -2.59 3.38 -32.22
N SER A 80 -2.00 4.59 -32.11
CA SER A 80 -1.39 5.31 -33.23
C SER A 80 -0.21 4.58 -33.90
N VAL A 81 0.36 3.61 -33.16
CA VAL A 81 1.48 2.76 -33.59
C VAL A 81 1.29 1.36 -33.06
N SER A 82 1.90 0.36 -33.70
CA SER A 82 1.89 -1.00 -33.13
C SER A 82 2.63 -1.01 -31.80
N LEU A 83 1.98 -1.45 -30.74
CA LEU A 83 2.57 -1.59 -29.43
C LEU A 83 3.23 -2.95 -29.22
N THR A 84 2.87 -3.96 -30.03
CA THR A 84 3.52 -5.28 -30.01
C THR A 84 4.76 -5.27 -30.90
N GLY A 85 5.77 -6.04 -30.50
CA GLY A 85 7.06 -6.12 -31.17
C GLY A 85 8.22 -5.71 -30.27
N THR A 86 9.36 -5.40 -30.87
CA THR A 86 10.57 -4.98 -30.16
C THR A 86 10.66 -3.47 -30.11
N HIS A 87 10.89 -2.93 -28.90
CA HIS A 87 10.99 -1.50 -28.62
C HIS A 87 12.25 -1.17 -27.84
N ASP A 88 12.88 -0.04 -28.15
CA ASP A 88 13.89 0.56 -27.29
C ASP A 88 13.17 1.37 -26.20
N LEU A 89 13.29 0.92 -24.96
CA LEU A 89 12.72 1.57 -23.77
C LEU A 89 13.79 2.24 -22.89
N SER A 90 14.98 2.51 -23.43
CA SER A 90 16.03 3.28 -22.74
C SER A 90 15.58 4.72 -22.45
N SER A 91 14.60 5.20 -23.19
CA SER A 91 13.85 6.43 -22.93
C SER A 91 12.35 6.17 -22.99
N PRO A 92 11.51 7.04 -22.39
CA PRO A 92 10.07 6.83 -22.40
C PRO A 92 9.49 6.79 -23.82
N TYR A 93 8.81 5.70 -24.15
CA TYR A 93 8.13 5.49 -25.42
C TYR A 93 6.72 6.08 -25.37
N SER A 94 6.49 7.15 -26.14
CA SER A 94 5.22 7.89 -26.17
C SER A 94 4.41 7.53 -27.42
N PHE A 95 3.09 7.38 -27.25
CA PHE A 95 2.13 7.09 -28.31
C PHE A 95 0.75 7.61 -27.93
N THR A 96 -0.19 7.54 -28.86
CA THR A 96 -1.57 7.96 -28.65
C THR A 96 -2.50 6.75 -28.78
N LEU A 97 -3.47 6.65 -27.90
CA LEU A 97 -4.63 5.77 -28.07
C LEU A 97 -5.81 6.61 -28.55
N ASN A 98 -6.37 6.23 -29.70
CA ASN A 98 -7.55 6.87 -30.27
C ASN A 98 -8.80 6.10 -29.79
N LEU A 99 -9.81 6.81 -29.36
CA LEU A 99 -11.12 6.25 -29.07
C LEU A 99 -12.19 7.20 -29.61
N TYR A 100 -12.87 6.77 -30.68
CA TYR A 100 -13.79 7.57 -31.48
C TYR A 100 -13.11 8.84 -32.04
N ASP A 101 -13.48 10.03 -31.55
CA ASP A 101 -12.95 11.34 -31.96
C ASP A 101 -11.96 11.95 -30.95
N ARG A 102 -11.50 11.15 -29.98
CA ARG A 102 -10.65 11.60 -28.87
C ARG A 102 -9.31 10.86 -28.84
N ASP A 103 -8.29 11.62 -28.52
CA ASP A 103 -6.91 11.16 -28.41
C ASP A 103 -6.43 11.18 -26.95
N PHE A 104 -5.76 10.10 -26.54
CA PHE A 104 -5.22 9.92 -25.20
C PHE A 104 -3.73 9.62 -25.29
N GLY A 105 -2.90 10.53 -24.77
CA GLY A 105 -1.44 10.40 -24.80
C GLY A 105 -0.94 9.45 -23.70
N TRP A 106 -0.41 8.31 -24.09
CA TRP A 106 0.17 7.30 -23.21
C TRP A 106 1.69 7.24 -23.33
N LYS A 107 2.33 6.74 -22.27
CA LYS A 107 3.78 6.48 -22.25
C LYS A 107 4.07 5.11 -21.66
N ILE A 108 5.03 4.41 -22.24
CA ILE A 108 5.67 3.24 -21.63
C ILE A 108 7.07 3.66 -21.23
N ARG A 109 7.46 3.45 -19.98
CA ARG A 109 8.83 3.60 -19.50
C ARG A 109 9.32 2.31 -18.86
N ALA A 110 10.58 1.99 -19.08
CA ALA A 110 11.22 0.88 -18.41
C ALA A 110 12.09 1.35 -17.25
N GLU A 111 12.11 0.55 -16.21
CA GLU A 111 13.03 0.65 -15.09
C GLU A 111 13.78 -0.68 -14.98
N GLN A 112 15.10 -0.60 -14.77
CA GLN A 112 15.95 -1.77 -14.62
C GLN A 112 16.81 -1.61 -13.37
N PRO A 113 16.21 -1.74 -12.17
CA PRO A 113 16.95 -1.61 -10.93
C PRO A 113 17.92 -2.79 -10.79
N VAL A 114 19.19 -2.49 -10.58
CA VAL A 114 20.23 -3.48 -10.27
C VAL A 114 20.50 -3.40 -8.78
N GLU A 115 20.20 -4.47 -8.06
CA GLU A 115 20.61 -4.61 -6.67
C GLU A 115 22.11 -4.81 -6.58
N ARG A 116 22.79 -4.05 -5.74
CA ARG A 116 24.25 -4.13 -5.57
C ARG A 116 24.60 -4.32 -4.12
N TYR A 117 25.60 -5.14 -3.86
CA TYR A 117 26.11 -5.40 -2.53
C TYR A 117 27.59 -5.80 -2.54
N LEU A 118 28.25 -5.55 -1.43
CA LEU A 118 29.57 -6.10 -1.08
C LEU A 118 29.55 -6.46 0.39
N THR A 119 29.99 -7.65 0.73
CA THR A 119 30.21 -8.07 2.12
C THR A 119 31.64 -8.56 2.31
N VAL A 120 32.26 -8.08 3.38
CA VAL A 120 33.64 -8.42 3.73
C VAL A 120 33.64 -9.03 5.13
N ALA A 121 34.34 -10.16 5.30
CA ALA A 121 34.46 -10.81 6.59
C ALA A 121 35.07 -9.85 7.62
N GLY A 122 34.41 -9.72 8.78
CA GLY A 122 34.84 -8.83 9.84
C GLY A 122 34.48 -7.35 9.66
N GLN A 123 33.75 -6.97 8.59
CA GLN A 123 33.21 -5.60 8.49
C GLN A 123 32.21 -5.28 9.61
N THR A 124 31.98 -4.02 9.87
CA THR A 124 30.94 -3.54 10.78
C THR A 124 29.97 -2.62 10.06
N GLY A 125 28.68 -2.92 10.17
CA GLY A 125 27.60 -2.19 9.49
C GLY A 125 27.50 -2.48 7.99
N GLU A 126 26.48 -1.93 7.37
CA GLU A 126 26.21 -2.06 5.96
C GLU A 126 27.27 -1.37 5.10
N THR A 127 27.58 -1.96 3.96
CA THR A 127 28.37 -1.33 2.92
C THR A 127 27.55 -0.27 2.21
N VAL A 128 28.14 0.90 2.00
CA VAL A 128 27.54 2.00 1.24
C VAL A 128 27.93 1.85 -0.24
N ILE A 129 26.96 1.73 -1.12
CA ILE A 129 27.13 1.62 -2.56
C ILE A 129 26.67 2.92 -3.22
N ASP A 130 27.61 3.67 -3.80
CA ASP A 130 27.36 4.84 -4.64
C ASP A 130 27.45 4.41 -6.12
N ALA A 131 26.31 4.07 -6.70
CA ALA A 131 26.25 3.60 -8.07
C ALA A 131 26.47 4.69 -9.13
N GLU A 132 26.28 5.95 -8.79
CA GLU A 132 26.51 7.07 -9.70
C GLU A 132 28.00 7.35 -9.85
N ASN A 133 28.72 7.30 -8.74
CA ASN A 133 30.16 7.56 -8.73
C ASN A 133 31.02 6.28 -8.77
N LEU A 134 30.38 5.10 -8.88
CA LEU A 134 31.02 3.78 -8.93
C LEU A 134 31.94 3.55 -7.72
N ARG A 135 31.45 3.84 -6.51
CA ARG A 135 32.19 3.73 -5.26
C ARG A 135 31.50 2.80 -4.29
N VAL A 136 32.32 2.08 -3.53
CA VAL A 136 31.88 1.22 -2.45
C VAL A 136 32.67 1.56 -1.19
N LEU A 137 31.99 1.82 -0.10
CA LEU A 137 32.59 2.10 1.20
C LEU A 137 32.10 1.10 2.23
N PHE A 138 33.01 0.40 2.89
CA PHE A 138 32.74 -0.48 4.01
C PHE A 138 33.67 -0.19 5.20
N LYS A 139 33.23 -0.56 6.40
CA LYS A 139 33.92 -0.23 7.64
C LYS A 139 34.56 -1.44 8.27
N ILE A 140 35.83 -1.30 8.71
CA ILE A 140 36.62 -2.34 9.36
C ILE A 140 37.06 -1.86 10.75
N PRO A 141 36.75 -2.63 11.83
CA PRO A 141 37.24 -2.32 13.18
C PRO A 141 38.77 -2.30 13.26
N MET A 142 39.32 -1.46 14.16
CA MET A 142 40.77 -1.26 14.27
C MET A 142 41.58 -2.52 14.57
N GLY A 143 40.97 -3.54 15.20
CA GLY A 143 41.64 -4.81 15.53
C GLY A 143 41.84 -5.79 14.36
N ILE A 144 41.28 -5.50 13.17
CA ILE A 144 41.31 -6.38 12.02
C ILE A 144 42.38 -5.93 11.03
N ASP A 145 43.21 -6.85 10.52
CA ASP A 145 44.25 -6.56 9.52
C ASP A 145 43.65 -6.37 8.13
N MET A 146 43.68 -5.13 7.61
CA MET A 146 43.14 -4.79 6.29
C MET A 146 43.84 -5.44 5.11
N ARG A 147 45.02 -6.02 5.32
CA ARG A 147 45.78 -6.79 4.29
C ARG A 147 45.37 -8.24 4.16
N LYS A 148 44.47 -8.71 5.03
CA LYS A 148 44.03 -10.11 5.09
C LYS A 148 42.49 -10.20 5.18
N LEU A 149 41.80 -9.35 4.49
CA LEU A 149 40.34 -9.40 4.42
C LEU A 149 39.89 -10.46 3.41
N SER A 150 38.66 -10.89 3.53
CA SER A 150 38.02 -11.80 2.59
C SER A 150 36.66 -11.24 2.19
N VAL A 151 36.46 -11.03 0.90
CA VAL A 151 35.17 -10.68 0.33
C VAL A 151 34.29 -11.92 0.31
N THR A 152 33.21 -11.93 1.07
CA THR A 152 32.29 -13.08 1.20
C THR A 152 31.18 -13.04 0.16
N SER A 153 30.79 -11.84 -0.28
CA SER A 153 29.86 -11.66 -1.39
C SER A 153 30.11 -10.34 -2.12
N MET A 154 29.92 -10.33 -3.43
CA MET A 154 30.07 -9.13 -4.25
C MET A 154 29.16 -9.18 -5.46
N LYS A 155 28.35 -8.14 -5.63
CA LYS A 155 27.53 -7.90 -6.80
C LYS A 155 27.51 -6.39 -7.08
N LEU A 156 28.20 -5.95 -8.13
CA LEU A 156 28.30 -4.52 -8.53
C LEU A 156 27.62 -4.24 -9.87
N GLY A 157 27.09 -5.26 -10.53
CA GLY A 157 26.38 -5.19 -11.81
C GLY A 157 25.24 -6.21 -11.88
N PRO A 158 24.56 -6.31 -13.02
CA PRO A 158 23.49 -7.29 -13.24
C PRO A 158 23.93 -8.71 -12.94
N GLU A 159 23.09 -9.47 -12.22
CA GLU A 159 23.37 -10.85 -11.86
C GLU A 159 23.58 -11.73 -13.09
N GLU A 160 24.30 -12.83 -12.94
CA GLU A 160 24.61 -13.86 -13.96
C GLU A 160 25.45 -13.39 -15.16
N ILE A 161 25.39 -12.12 -15.56
CA ILE A 161 26.07 -11.63 -16.77
C ILE A 161 27.28 -10.74 -16.48
N THR A 162 27.51 -10.32 -15.23
CA THR A 162 28.63 -9.46 -14.86
C THR A 162 29.87 -10.29 -14.58
N ARG A 163 31.00 -9.90 -15.18
CA ARG A 163 32.33 -10.43 -14.90
C ARG A 163 33.15 -9.41 -14.14
N TYR A 164 33.87 -9.86 -13.13
CA TYR A 164 34.70 -9.01 -12.28
C TYR A 164 36.19 -9.30 -12.49
N ASN A 165 37.00 -8.23 -12.49
CA ASN A 165 38.47 -8.35 -12.47
C ASN A 165 39.04 -7.22 -11.58
N PRO A 166 39.70 -7.54 -10.44
CA PRO A 166 39.82 -8.88 -9.86
C PRO A 166 38.46 -9.43 -9.39
N THR A 167 38.39 -10.75 -9.24
CA THR A 167 37.24 -11.47 -8.69
C THR A 167 37.15 -11.27 -7.16
N ALA A 168 36.01 -11.55 -6.54
CA ALA A 168 35.85 -11.45 -5.08
C ALA A 168 36.89 -12.29 -4.32
N ALA A 169 37.26 -13.45 -4.83
CA ALA A 169 38.24 -14.35 -4.21
C ALA A 169 39.69 -13.84 -4.27
N GLU A 170 40.00 -12.89 -5.13
CA GLU A 170 41.32 -12.29 -5.27
C GLU A 170 41.50 -11.00 -4.46
N LEU A 171 40.41 -10.50 -3.85
CA LEU A 171 40.37 -9.28 -3.07
C LEU A 171 40.74 -9.55 -1.60
N HIS A 172 41.97 -9.20 -1.19
CA HIS A 172 42.44 -9.43 0.17
C HIS A 172 43.04 -8.21 0.85
N ASP A 173 43.74 -7.33 0.13
CA ASP A 173 44.42 -6.17 0.68
C ASP A 173 43.64 -4.87 0.38
N PHE A 174 43.05 -4.30 1.42
CA PHE A 174 42.33 -3.04 1.38
C PHE A 174 43.01 -1.94 2.18
N SER A 175 44.33 -2.05 2.39
CA SER A 175 45.12 -0.97 3.02
C SER A 175 45.13 0.32 2.19
N ASN A 176 44.87 0.19 0.88
CA ASN A 176 44.61 1.26 -0.06
C ASN A 176 43.28 1.00 -0.81
N PRO A 177 42.67 2.00 -1.45
CA PRO A 177 41.51 1.79 -2.31
C PRO A 177 41.81 0.77 -3.41
N VAL A 178 40.86 -0.13 -3.66
CA VAL A 178 41.01 -1.23 -4.66
C VAL A 178 40.02 -0.97 -5.80
N VAL A 179 40.54 -1.12 -7.03
CA VAL A 179 39.75 -0.98 -8.24
C VAL A 179 39.25 -2.35 -8.72
N VAL A 180 37.98 -2.45 -9.03
CA VAL A 180 37.32 -3.64 -9.60
C VAL A 180 36.62 -3.27 -10.88
N MET A 181 36.99 -3.92 -11.98
CA MET A 181 36.32 -3.79 -13.26
C MET A 181 35.10 -4.72 -13.30
N ALA A 182 33.90 -4.15 -13.47
CA ALA A 182 32.66 -4.89 -13.66
C ALA A 182 32.23 -4.78 -15.12
N SER A 183 32.29 -5.90 -15.87
CA SER A 183 32.02 -5.93 -17.32
C SER A 183 30.77 -6.75 -17.63
N TYR A 184 29.83 -6.18 -18.36
CA TYR A 184 28.61 -6.82 -18.85
C TYR A 184 28.09 -6.14 -20.10
N LYS A 185 27.50 -6.87 -21.03
CA LYS A 185 26.90 -6.37 -22.29
C LYS A 185 27.78 -5.34 -23.05
N GLY A 186 29.09 -5.57 -23.09
CA GLY A 186 30.03 -4.67 -23.75
C GLY A 186 30.35 -3.36 -23.01
N VAL A 187 29.75 -3.15 -21.83
CA VAL A 187 30.06 -2.03 -20.93
C VAL A 187 31.03 -2.51 -19.86
N THR A 188 32.02 -1.69 -19.51
CA THR A 188 32.92 -1.92 -18.39
C THR A 188 32.85 -0.72 -17.45
N GLN A 189 32.53 -0.98 -16.19
CA GLN A 189 32.49 0.01 -15.11
C GLN A 189 33.69 -0.21 -14.19
N GLU A 190 34.36 0.88 -13.85
CA GLU A 190 35.49 0.90 -12.92
C GLU A 190 35.00 1.29 -11.52
N TRP A 191 34.85 0.31 -10.66
CA TRP A 191 34.43 0.50 -9.27
C TRP A 191 35.62 0.66 -8.36
N THR A 192 35.55 1.66 -7.46
CA THR A 192 36.60 1.86 -6.42
C THR A 192 36.03 1.47 -5.06
N LEU A 193 36.68 0.52 -4.41
CA LEU A 193 36.33 -0.03 -3.10
C LEU A 193 37.19 0.61 -2.03
N PHE A 194 36.58 1.19 -1.01
CA PHE A 194 37.24 1.86 0.11
C PHE A 194 36.92 1.13 1.42
N ALA A 195 37.97 0.82 2.19
CA ALA A 195 37.84 0.35 3.55
C ALA A 195 38.17 1.48 4.55
N GLU A 196 37.21 1.82 5.39
CA GLU A 196 37.37 2.83 6.45
C GLU A 196 37.65 2.15 7.79
N ARG A 197 38.66 2.62 8.54
CA ARG A 197 38.91 2.14 9.88
C ARG A 197 38.04 2.84 10.92
N VAL A 198 37.36 2.05 11.77
CA VAL A 198 36.51 2.56 12.85
C VAL A 198 36.97 2.06 14.23
N LYS A 199 36.82 2.88 15.25
CA LYS A 199 37.20 2.55 16.63
C LYS A 199 36.18 1.64 17.32
N THR A 200 34.90 1.82 17.01
CA THR A 200 33.79 1.14 17.67
C THR A 200 33.38 -0.07 16.81
N SER A 201 33.28 -1.24 17.43
CA SER A 201 32.88 -2.46 16.73
C SER A 201 31.38 -2.71 16.77
N VAL A 202 30.65 -2.09 17.72
CA VAL A 202 29.20 -2.19 17.83
C VAL A 202 28.58 -0.81 18.05
N THR A 203 27.55 -0.52 17.27
CA THR A 203 26.74 0.72 17.39
C THR A 203 25.29 0.38 17.24
N MET A 204 24.41 1.12 17.90
CA MET A 204 22.96 0.91 17.84
C MET A 204 22.26 2.16 17.32
N SER A 205 21.32 1.99 16.43
CA SER A 205 20.39 3.05 16.01
C SER A 205 19.32 3.26 17.08
N ARG A 206 18.71 4.44 17.09
CA ARG A 206 17.57 4.69 17.97
C ARG A 206 16.47 3.67 17.71
N PRO A 207 15.91 3.00 18.75
CA PRO A 207 14.80 2.08 18.60
C PRO A 207 13.56 2.76 18.03
N GLU A 208 12.79 2.02 17.24
CA GLU A 208 11.50 2.48 16.71
C GLU A 208 10.36 1.76 17.45
N PRO A 209 9.86 2.33 18.56
CA PRO A 209 8.81 1.72 19.35
C PRO A 209 7.44 1.86 18.70
N TRP A 210 6.65 0.79 18.79
CA TRP A 210 5.23 0.77 18.55
C TRP A 210 4.51 0.44 19.87
N THR A 211 3.20 0.17 19.82
CA THR A 211 2.41 -0.09 21.04
C THR A 211 2.90 -1.30 21.83
N ARG A 212 3.23 -2.42 21.17
CA ARG A 212 3.60 -3.69 21.82
C ARG A 212 4.85 -4.34 21.24
N VAL A 213 5.53 -3.66 20.36
CA VAL A 213 6.77 -4.10 19.74
C VAL A 213 7.72 -2.92 19.56
N ALA A 214 9.01 -3.20 19.40
CA ALA A 214 10.01 -2.20 18.98
C ALA A 214 10.92 -2.81 17.92
N TRP A 215 11.18 -2.07 16.85
CA TRP A 215 12.16 -2.44 15.84
C TRP A 215 13.53 -1.94 16.26
N LEU A 216 14.48 -2.87 16.25
CA LEU A 216 15.84 -2.62 16.68
C LEU A 216 16.79 -2.81 15.49
N LYS A 217 17.72 -1.90 15.32
CA LYS A 217 18.77 -1.98 14.30
C LYS A 217 20.11 -1.61 14.90
N ALA A 218 21.14 -2.38 14.61
CA ALA A 218 22.50 -2.14 15.08
C ALA A 218 23.52 -2.60 14.03
N SER A 219 24.75 -2.15 14.21
CA SER A 219 25.92 -2.61 13.45
C SER A 219 26.91 -3.24 14.39
N GLY A 220 27.41 -4.42 14.03
CA GLY A 220 28.41 -5.17 14.74
C GLY A 220 29.41 -5.81 13.76
N ILE A 221 30.24 -6.68 14.24
CA ILE A 221 31.24 -7.38 13.41
C ILE A 221 30.56 -8.54 12.69
N GLU A 222 30.70 -8.59 11.38
CA GLU A 222 30.20 -9.70 10.55
C GLU A 222 30.83 -11.03 11.00
N GLY A 223 29.95 -12.05 11.18
CA GLY A 223 30.35 -13.38 11.62
C GLY A 223 30.53 -13.56 13.13
N ARG A 224 30.31 -12.52 13.94
CA ARG A 224 30.21 -12.66 15.40
C ARG A 224 28.79 -12.92 15.87
N ASP A 225 28.67 -13.33 17.14
CA ASP A 225 27.38 -13.40 17.83
C ASP A 225 26.86 -11.97 18.05
N ASN A 226 25.91 -11.56 17.20
CA ASN A 226 25.28 -10.25 17.18
C ASN A 226 23.85 -10.34 17.70
N GLY A 227 23.44 -9.44 18.57
CA GLY A 227 22.10 -9.48 19.12
C GLY A 227 21.70 -8.26 19.94
N PHE A 228 20.52 -8.39 20.56
CA PHE A 228 19.93 -7.35 21.38
C PHE A 228 19.47 -7.91 22.72
N ARG A 229 19.53 -7.05 23.73
CA ARG A 229 18.93 -7.30 25.03
C ARG A 229 18.03 -6.13 25.39
N ILE A 230 16.89 -6.43 26.01
CA ILE A 230 15.89 -5.43 26.45
C ILE A 230 15.46 -5.68 27.87
N ARG A 231 15.10 -4.60 28.58
CA ARG A 231 14.45 -4.65 29.89
C ARG A 231 13.51 -3.46 30.06
N LYS A 232 12.55 -3.55 30.98
CA LYS A 232 11.83 -2.35 31.44
C LYS A 232 12.80 -1.46 32.24
N THR A 233 12.63 -0.17 32.10
CA THR A 233 13.44 0.80 32.85
C THR A 233 13.27 0.56 34.37
N GLY A 234 14.39 0.39 35.06
CA GLY A 234 14.42 0.07 36.50
C GLY A 234 14.49 -1.41 36.83
N GLU A 235 14.28 -2.32 35.88
CA GLU A 235 14.53 -3.75 36.09
C GLU A 235 16.04 -4.05 36.02
N THR A 236 16.48 -5.11 36.74
CA THR A 236 17.87 -5.54 36.76
C THR A 236 18.20 -6.59 35.71
N GLN A 237 17.20 -7.39 35.31
CA GLN A 237 17.40 -8.49 34.38
C GLN A 237 17.16 -8.09 32.93
N TRP A 238 18.09 -8.50 32.07
CA TRP A 238 17.98 -8.33 30.63
C TRP A 238 17.36 -9.58 29.99
N ARG A 239 16.42 -9.38 29.08
CA ARG A 239 15.86 -10.40 28.20
C ARG A 239 16.58 -10.34 26.85
N ASN A 240 17.08 -11.48 26.36
CA ASN A 240 17.59 -11.57 24.98
C ASN A 240 16.43 -11.48 23.99
N ILE A 241 16.65 -10.81 22.87
CA ILE A 241 15.72 -10.79 21.75
C ILE A 241 16.10 -11.90 20.77
N GLY A 242 15.11 -12.72 20.42
CA GLY A 242 15.25 -13.76 19.39
C GLY A 242 15.14 -13.22 17.97
N ASP A 243 15.20 -14.14 16.99
CA ASP A 243 14.94 -13.87 15.56
C ASP A 243 15.75 -12.68 15.02
N VAL A 244 17.05 -12.64 15.37
CA VAL A 244 17.97 -11.63 14.86
C VAL A 244 18.38 -11.97 13.43
N THR A 245 18.17 -11.05 12.50
CA THR A 245 18.65 -11.16 11.13
C THR A 245 19.93 -10.34 10.99
N SER A 246 21.01 -10.94 10.49
CA SER A 246 22.31 -10.29 10.29
C SER A 246 22.77 -10.40 8.85
N ILE A 247 23.16 -9.27 8.25
CA ILE A 247 23.69 -9.17 6.90
C ILE A 247 24.78 -8.09 6.87
N GLY A 248 25.99 -8.48 6.46
CA GLY A 248 27.12 -7.53 6.28
C GLY A 248 27.50 -6.76 7.55
N GLY A 249 27.33 -7.38 8.74
CA GLY A 249 27.59 -6.72 10.02
C GLY A 249 26.47 -5.81 10.51
N THR A 250 25.42 -5.58 9.74
CA THR A 250 24.16 -4.97 10.23
C THR A 250 23.23 -6.06 10.71
N PHE A 251 22.62 -5.84 11.86
CA PHE A 251 21.63 -6.76 12.39
C PHE A 251 20.39 -6.06 12.89
N THR A 252 19.26 -6.71 12.72
CA THR A 252 17.92 -6.21 13.07
C THR A 252 17.14 -7.26 13.82
N ALA A 253 16.25 -6.82 14.70
CA ALA A 253 15.28 -7.67 15.36
C ALA A 253 14.02 -6.91 15.71
N MET A 254 12.95 -7.63 15.97
CA MET A 254 11.73 -7.09 16.54
C MET A 254 11.60 -7.55 18.00
N ALA A 255 11.70 -6.62 18.94
CA ALA A 255 11.36 -6.88 20.32
C ALA A 255 9.83 -6.91 20.45
N ASP A 256 9.25 -8.04 20.78
CA ASP A 256 7.81 -8.25 20.96
C ASP A 256 7.43 -8.39 22.43
N GLY A 257 6.12 -8.54 22.72
CA GLY A 257 5.60 -8.73 24.06
C GLY A 257 5.78 -7.51 24.98
N LEU A 258 5.95 -6.33 24.42
CA LEU A 258 6.08 -5.10 25.18
C LEU A 258 4.72 -4.62 25.69
N GLU A 259 4.72 -3.91 26.82
CA GLU A 259 3.53 -3.27 27.37
C GLU A 259 3.36 -1.88 26.77
N PRO A 260 2.12 -1.43 26.51
CA PRO A 260 1.86 -0.08 26.05
C PRO A 260 2.28 0.99 27.06
N LEU A 261 2.64 2.17 26.56
CA LEU A 261 2.99 3.36 27.35
C LEU A 261 4.02 3.05 28.47
N THR A 262 5.01 2.21 28.14
CA THR A 262 6.00 1.70 29.10
C THR A 262 7.41 2.01 28.65
N ASP A 263 8.25 2.43 29.60
CA ASP A 263 9.64 2.78 29.35
C ASP A 263 10.52 1.52 29.34
N TYR A 264 11.35 1.41 28.32
CA TYR A 264 12.30 0.33 28.13
C TYR A 264 13.71 0.86 27.90
N GLU A 265 14.67 0.02 28.23
CA GLU A 265 16.08 0.15 27.87
C GLU A 265 16.49 -1.03 27.01
N CYS A 266 17.29 -0.79 25.98
CA CYS A 266 17.86 -1.84 25.15
C CYS A 266 19.32 -1.58 24.86
N VAL A 267 20.08 -2.66 24.63
CA VAL A 267 21.47 -2.65 24.20
C VAL A 267 21.65 -3.58 23.02
N ALA A 268 22.59 -3.27 22.15
CA ALA A 268 23.09 -4.19 21.15
C ALA A 268 24.44 -4.76 21.59
N PHE A 269 24.76 -5.98 21.17
CA PHE A 269 26.06 -6.60 21.44
C PHE A 269 26.61 -7.28 20.16
N SER A 270 27.93 -7.38 20.11
CA SER A 270 28.69 -8.07 19.05
C SER A 270 29.84 -8.85 19.72
N GLY A 271 29.63 -10.14 19.98
CA GLY A 271 30.49 -10.91 20.87
C GLY A 271 30.48 -10.34 22.29
N ASP A 272 31.65 -9.99 22.84
CA ASP A 272 31.81 -9.44 24.17
C ASP A 272 31.54 -7.93 24.27
N GLU A 273 31.45 -7.24 23.14
CA GLU A 273 31.24 -5.80 23.10
C GLU A 273 29.74 -5.45 23.16
N VAL A 274 29.40 -4.45 23.96
CA VAL A 274 28.01 -4.03 24.21
C VAL A 274 27.91 -2.50 24.08
N THR A 275 26.84 -2.00 23.48
CA THR A 275 26.57 -0.56 23.39
C THR A 275 26.15 0.04 24.73
N GLY A 276 26.16 1.37 24.84
CA GLY A 276 25.36 2.05 25.84
C GLY A 276 23.87 1.69 25.69
N ALA A 277 23.13 1.83 26.79
CA ALA A 277 21.69 1.58 26.79
C ALA A 277 20.93 2.71 26.10
N GLU A 278 20.14 2.36 25.08
CA GLU A 278 19.18 3.26 24.44
C GLU A 278 17.81 3.15 25.14
N ARG A 279 17.17 4.29 25.38
CA ARG A 279 15.87 4.36 26.05
C ARG A 279 14.77 4.72 25.08
N PHE A 280 13.61 4.11 25.26
CA PHE A 280 12.42 4.44 24.51
C PHE A 280 11.16 4.14 25.31
N THR A 281 10.05 4.80 24.95
CA THR A 281 8.73 4.55 25.51
C THR A 281 7.85 3.96 24.40
N THR A 282 7.13 2.87 24.67
CA THR A 282 6.15 2.30 23.74
C THR A 282 4.97 3.25 23.53
N GLU A 283 4.33 3.16 22.36
CA GLU A 283 3.13 3.97 22.07
C GLU A 283 1.96 3.56 22.98
N ALA A 284 1.07 4.51 23.25
CA ALA A 284 -0.17 4.22 23.98
C ALA A 284 -1.09 3.29 23.17
N GLU A 285 -1.73 2.37 23.83
CA GLU A 285 -2.80 1.58 23.21
C GLU A 285 -4.02 2.46 22.95
N ARG A 286 -4.57 2.36 21.74
CA ARG A 286 -5.75 3.12 21.35
C ARG A 286 -6.73 2.21 20.65
N GLN A 287 -8.00 2.39 20.98
CA GLN A 287 -9.13 1.79 20.27
C GLN A 287 -9.67 2.74 19.21
N LEU A 288 -10.35 2.18 18.20
CA LEU A 288 -11.15 3.01 17.30
C LEU A 288 -12.22 3.76 18.09
N PRO A 289 -12.49 5.01 17.75
CA PRO A 289 -13.55 5.76 18.41
C PRO A 289 -14.87 4.98 18.40
N ASN A 290 -15.51 4.88 19.53
CA ASN A 290 -16.80 4.16 19.72
C ASN A 290 -16.84 2.78 19.04
N SER A 291 -15.78 1.99 19.15
CA SER A 291 -15.68 0.67 18.49
C SER A 291 -16.66 -0.36 19.05
N GLY A 292 -17.15 -0.18 20.27
CA GLY A 292 -18.20 -1.00 20.87
C GLY A 292 -19.62 -0.54 20.50
N PHE A 293 -19.77 0.57 19.78
CA PHE A 293 -21.07 1.19 19.42
C PHE A 293 -21.99 1.48 20.60
N GLU A 294 -21.41 1.75 21.78
CA GLU A 294 -22.16 2.09 23.00
C GLU A 294 -22.69 3.53 23.02
N THR A 295 -22.12 4.40 22.17
CA THR A 295 -22.45 5.81 22.13
C THR A 295 -23.17 6.15 20.81
N PHE A 296 -24.31 6.80 20.96
CA PHE A 296 -25.09 7.30 19.83
C PHE A 296 -25.89 8.54 20.27
N SER A 297 -26.34 9.32 19.28
CA SER A 297 -27.17 10.49 19.51
C SER A 297 -28.04 10.79 18.30
N ASN A 298 -29.01 11.68 18.48
CA ASN A 298 -29.83 12.26 17.41
C ASN A 298 -29.30 13.61 16.94
N ALA A 299 -28.01 13.90 17.15
CA ALA A 299 -27.39 15.19 16.87
C ALA A 299 -27.52 15.64 15.40
N GLU A 300 -27.53 14.69 14.46
CA GLU A 300 -27.69 15.00 13.02
C GLU A 300 -29.14 15.01 12.56
N SER A 301 -30.04 14.25 13.18
CA SER A 301 -31.43 14.11 12.78
C SER A 301 -32.25 13.42 13.84
N THR A 302 -33.48 13.83 13.98
CA THR A 302 -34.50 13.16 14.82
C THR A 302 -34.99 11.83 14.20
N LYS A 303 -34.67 11.56 12.93
CA LYS A 303 -35.12 10.37 12.19
C LYS A 303 -34.23 9.14 12.36
N TYR A 304 -32.97 9.31 12.81
CA TYR A 304 -32.01 8.22 12.95
C TYR A 304 -30.93 8.52 14.00
N TYR A 305 -30.25 7.50 14.45
CA TYR A 305 -29.10 7.63 15.33
C TYR A 305 -27.79 7.81 14.54
N SER A 306 -26.95 8.70 15.03
CA SER A 306 -25.54 8.84 14.67
C SER A 306 -24.69 8.18 15.75
N PHE A 307 -23.59 7.52 15.36
CA PHE A 307 -22.74 6.75 16.30
C PHE A 307 -21.62 7.61 16.89
N TYR A 308 -21.99 8.75 17.43
CA TYR A 308 -21.20 9.66 18.25
C TYR A 308 -22.13 10.53 19.07
N ASN A 309 -21.62 11.19 20.10
CA ASN A 309 -22.39 12.17 20.86
C ASN A 309 -21.57 13.45 21.10
N PRO A 310 -21.91 14.58 20.47
CA PRO A 310 -21.15 15.82 20.58
C PRO A 310 -21.16 16.44 21.97
N ASP A 311 -22.09 16.06 22.84
CA ASP A 311 -22.25 16.60 24.19
C ASP A 311 -21.31 15.94 25.23
N LEU A 312 -20.65 14.84 24.83
CA LEU A 312 -19.69 14.17 25.70
C LEU A 312 -18.35 14.90 25.75
N SER A 313 -17.65 14.81 26.87
CA SER A 313 -16.32 15.38 27.05
C SER A 313 -15.23 14.55 26.36
N ASP A 314 -15.41 13.22 26.24
CA ASP A 314 -14.45 12.32 25.61
C ASP A 314 -14.34 12.59 24.10
N PRO A 315 -13.18 13.04 23.60
CA PRO A 315 -12.98 13.35 22.20
C PRO A 315 -13.17 12.16 21.25
N THR A 316 -12.99 10.93 21.73
CA THR A 316 -13.17 9.72 20.93
C THR A 316 -14.64 9.39 20.72
N LEU A 317 -15.50 9.65 21.69
CA LEU A 317 -16.93 9.44 21.65
C LEU A 317 -17.69 10.63 21.04
N LYS A 318 -17.09 11.81 21.11
CA LYS A 318 -17.57 13.05 20.47
C LYS A 318 -17.28 13.07 18.96
N SER A 319 -16.32 12.28 18.51
CA SER A 319 -15.85 12.29 17.13
C SER A 319 -16.81 11.56 16.19
N LYS A 320 -17.12 12.20 15.08
CA LYS A 320 -17.89 11.63 13.98
C LYS A 320 -17.03 10.65 13.16
N TRP A 321 -16.74 9.49 13.73
CA TRP A 321 -15.92 8.46 13.10
C TRP A 321 -16.72 7.58 12.15
N TRP A 322 -17.88 7.10 12.60
CA TRP A 322 -18.74 6.17 11.89
C TRP A 322 -19.86 6.86 11.13
N GLY A 323 -20.04 6.47 9.88
CA GLY A 323 -21.16 6.84 9.03
C GLY A 323 -22.02 5.63 8.69
N SER A 324 -23.25 5.90 8.26
CA SER A 324 -24.18 4.89 7.75
C SER A 324 -25.04 5.47 6.63
N GLY A 325 -25.76 4.59 5.92
CA GLY A 325 -26.75 5.00 4.92
C GLY A 325 -28.03 5.60 5.47
N ASN A 326 -28.17 5.72 6.79
CA ASN A 326 -29.40 6.23 7.44
C ASN A 326 -29.88 7.57 6.91
N LYS A 327 -28.96 8.53 6.68
CA LYS A 327 -29.30 9.85 6.14
C LYS A 327 -30.02 9.75 4.80
N GLY A 328 -29.63 8.77 3.96
CA GLY A 328 -30.29 8.51 2.68
C GLY A 328 -31.61 7.77 2.84
N SER A 329 -31.62 6.67 3.56
CA SER A 329 -32.80 5.79 3.70
C SER A 329 -33.93 6.47 4.46
N THR A 330 -33.65 7.30 5.47
CA THR A 330 -34.67 8.00 6.27
C THR A 330 -35.19 9.28 5.64
N THR A 331 -34.83 9.62 4.42
CA THR A 331 -35.33 10.80 3.71
C THR A 331 -36.85 10.80 3.69
N VAL A 332 -37.51 9.68 3.50
CA VAL A 332 -38.96 9.50 3.43
C VAL A 332 -39.62 9.09 4.75
N GLY A 333 -38.87 8.76 5.79
CA GLY A 333 -39.41 8.42 7.11
C GLY A 333 -38.41 7.75 8.03
N SER A 334 -38.58 7.92 9.35
CA SER A 334 -37.72 7.34 10.38
C SER A 334 -37.76 5.80 10.43
N SER A 335 -38.88 5.20 10.00
CA SER A 335 -39.02 3.72 9.92
C SER A 335 -38.01 3.05 8.96
N TYR A 336 -37.40 3.83 8.07
CA TYR A 336 -36.41 3.34 7.12
C TYR A 336 -34.94 3.47 7.60
N ALA A 337 -34.71 3.61 8.91
CA ALA A 337 -33.37 3.55 9.47
C ALA A 337 -32.82 2.12 9.37
N ILE A 338 -31.74 1.96 8.58
CA ILE A 338 -31.11 0.68 8.26
C ILE A 338 -30.00 0.27 9.24
N THR A 339 -29.58 1.20 10.10
CA THR A 339 -28.53 1.00 11.09
C THR A 339 -28.96 1.70 12.39
N LYS A 340 -29.01 0.93 13.48
CA LYS A 340 -29.54 1.41 14.77
C LYS A 340 -28.88 0.67 15.95
N PRO A 341 -28.87 1.24 17.17
CA PRO A 341 -28.48 0.49 18.37
C PRO A 341 -29.48 -0.63 18.64
N ASP A 342 -28.99 -1.75 19.20
CA ASP A 342 -29.80 -2.89 19.64
C ASP A 342 -29.43 -3.24 21.09
N GLU A 343 -30.42 -3.28 21.94
CA GLU A 343 -30.27 -3.62 23.37
C GLU A 343 -30.44 -5.13 23.64
N THR A 344 -30.98 -5.87 22.70
CA THR A 344 -31.36 -7.28 22.88
C THR A 344 -30.26 -8.25 22.49
N GLU A 345 -29.58 -7.99 21.40
CA GLU A 345 -28.55 -8.83 20.84
C GLU A 345 -27.16 -8.18 21.03
N LYS A 346 -26.46 -8.58 22.09
CA LYS A 346 -25.13 -8.05 22.46
C LYS A 346 -24.28 -9.11 23.15
N ILE A 347 -22.97 -8.94 23.12
CA ILE A 347 -22.02 -9.81 23.82
C ILE A 347 -21.56 -9.12 25.12
N GLU A 348 -21.33 -7.81 25.08
CA GLU A 348 -20.91 -6.99 26.22
C GLU A 348 -21.55 -5.61 26.13
N GLY A 349 -21.47 -4.83 27.20
CA GLY A 349 -22.00 -3.49 27.25
C GLY A 349 -23.53 -3.44 27.28
N LYS A 350 -24.08 -2.30 26.86
CA LYS A 350 -25.53 -2.06 26.81
C LYS A 350 -26.11 -2.31 25.43
N TYR A 351 -25.32 -2.04 24.39
CA TYR A 351 -25.77 -2.00 23.00
C TYR A 351 -24.88 -2.80 22.07
N SER A 352 -25.43 -3.17 20.95
CA SER A 352 -24.71 -3.56 19.75
C SER A 352 -25.19 -2.75 18.56
N LEU A 353 -24.53 -2.86 17.45
CA LEU A 353 -24.94 -2.25 16.18
C LEU A 353 -25.78 -3.23 15.38
N LYS A 354 -27.06 -2.91 15.18
CA LYS A 354 -27.93 -3.66 14.28
C LYS A 354 -27.95 -3.01 12.89
N MET A 355 -27.63 -3.78 11.88
CA MET A 355 -27.74 -3.43 10.47
C MET A 355 -28.86 -4.27 9.83
N GLU A 356 -29.86 -3.64 9.26
CA GLU A 356 -31.05 -4.29 8.70
C GLU A 356 -31.37 -3.71 7.34
N SER A 357 -31.17 -4.54 6.31
CA SER A 357 -31.50 -4.15 4.95
C SER A 357 -33.01 -4.12 4.71
N GLN A 358 -33.48 -3.12 3.99
CA GLN A 358 -34.93 -2.97 3.72
C GLN A 358 -35.21 -2.22 2.42
N TYR A 359 -36.42 -2.38 1.92
CA TYR A 359 -36.93 -1.59 0.80
C TYR A 359 -37.40 -0.21 1.30
N VAL A 360 -36.86 0.86 0.72
CA VAL A 360 -37.28 2.22 0.95
C VAL A 360 -38.10 2.65 -0.26
N ILE A 361 -39.41 2.41 -0.18
CA ILE A 361 -40.41 2.62 -1.24
C ILE A 361 -40.06 1.83 -2.51
N VAL A 362 -39.13 2.31 -3.34
CA VAL A 362 -38.77 1.71 -4.66
C VAL A 362 -37.32 1.26 -4.72
N LYS A 363 -36.52 1.49 -3.68
CA LYS A 363 -35.10 1.18 -3.64
C LYS A 363 -34.75 0.30 -2.46
N PHE A 364 -33.89 -0.69 -2.71
CA PHE A 364 -33.28 -1.47 -1.66
C PHE A 364 -32.15 -0.68 -1.01
N ALA A 365 -32.21 -0.57 0.32
CA ALA A 365 -31.16 0.03 1.15
C ALA A 365 -30.53 -1.06 2.01
N ALA A 366 -29.29 -1.39 1.74
CA ALA A 366 -28.52 -2.33 2.54
C ALA A 366 -28.10 -1.73 3.87
N GLY A 367 -28.31 -2.48 4.97
CA GLY A 367 -27.79 -2.11 6.28
C GLY A 367 -26.27 -2.03 6.23
N ASN A 368 -25.70 -0.90 6.67
CA ASN A 368 -24.26 -0.67 6.59
C ASN A 368 -23.75 0.27 7.69
N VAL A 369 -22.48 0.10 8.01
CA VAL A 369 -21.67 1.03 8.78
C VAL A 369 -20.28 1.10 8.16
N PHE A 370 -19.67 2.28 8.15
CA PHE A 370 -18.33 2.49 7.60
C PHE A 370 -17.63 3.63 8.32
N SER A 371 -16.31 3.62 8.35
CA SER A 371 -15.55 4.79 8.75
C SER A 371 -15.68 5.85 7.66
N GLY A 372 -16.18 7.04 8.02
CA GLY A 372 -16.41 8.08 7.01
C GLY A 372 -17.73 8.84 7.21
N GLU A 373 -18.28 9.34 6.11
CA GLU A 373 -19.53 10.11 6.13
C GLU A 373 -20.39 9.84 4.89
N TYR A 374 -21.70 9.94 5.09
CA TYR A 374 -22.68 9.99 4.01
C TYR A 374 -22.79 11.41 3.49
N ALA A 375 -22.29 11.68 2.28
CA ALA A 375 -22.16 13.03 1.72
C ALA A 375 -23.46 13.56 1.07
N GLY A 376 -24.44 12.70 0.80
CA GLY A 376 -25.73 13.09 0.24
C GLY A 376 -26.34 12.09 -0.71
N ASN A 377 -27.53 12.37 -1.19
CA ASN A 377 -28.22 11.55 -2.18
C ASN A 377 -27.80 11.94 -3.61
N VAL A 378 -27.74 10.96 -4.50
CA VAL A 378 -27.58 11.16 -5.96
C VAL A 378 -28.93 10.85 -6.60
N GLY A 379 -29.81 11.84 -6.61
CA GLY A 379 -31.20 11.66 -7.02
C GLY A 379 -31.87 10.51 -6.27
N ILE A 380 -32.59 9.66 -6.98
CA ILE A 380 -33.18 8.41 -6.46
C ILE A 380 -32.25 7.20 -6.71
N SER A 381 -31.11 7.39 -7.35
CA SER A 381 -30.24 6.29 -7.80
C SER A 381 -29.33 5.75 -6.70
N GLY A 382 -28.99 6.53 -5.71
CA GLY A 382 -28.09 6.07 -4.63
C GLY A 382 -27.60 7.17 -3.70
N GLY A 383 -26.61 6.85 -2.89
CA GLY A 383 -25.95 7.75 -1.96
C GLY A 383 -24.49 8.00 -2.33
N LYS A 384 -24.03 9.23 -2.13
CA LYS A 384 -22.61 9.56 -2.20
C LYS A 384 -21.98 9.35 -0.83
N ILE A 385 -20.95 8.51 -0.79
CA ILE A 385 -20.23 8.15 0.43
C ILE A 385 -18.77 8.63 0.30
N ARG A 386 -18.22 9.18 1.38
CA ARG A 386 -16.81 9.42 1.56
C ARG A 386 -16.30 8.45 2.61
N MET A 387 -15.66 7.39 2.18
CA MET A 387 -15.10 6.39 3.09
C MET A 387 -13.71 6.81 3.57
N GLY A 388 -13.34 6.34 4.75
CA GLY A 388 -12.05 6.54 5.37
C GLY A 388 -12.03 7.65 6.41
N ARG A 389 -11.20 7.46 7.42
CA ARG A 389 -10.79 8.43 8.42
C ARG A 389 -9.30 8.31 8.64
N PRO A 390 -8.58 9.39 9.00
CA PRO A 390 -7.16 9.29 9.30
C PRO A 390 -6.90 8.22 10.36
N PHE A 391 -6.05 7.26 10.02
CA PHE A 391 -5.71 6.14 10.89
C PHE A 391 -4.20 5.95 10.90
N THR A 392 -3.57 6.14 12.06
CA THR A 392 -2.11 6.11 12.22
C THR A 392 -1.63 4.93 13.05
N LEU A 393 -2.54 4.08 13.52
CA LEU A 393 -2.20 2.87 14.28
C LEU A 393 -1.76 1.74 13.33
N ARG A 394 -1.07 0.74 13.89
CA ARG A 394 -0.51 -0.41 13.16
C ARG A 394 -1.10 -1.72 13.69
N PRO A 395 -2.40 -2.01 13.44
CA PRO A 395 -3.03 -3.20 13.96
C PRO A 395 -2.51 -4.45 13.25
N ARG A 396 -2.29 -5.52 14.02
CA ARG A 396 -2.02 -6.86 13.48
C ARG A 396 -3.29 -7.67 13.26
N LYS A 397 -4.37 -7.31 13.97
CA LYS A 397 -5.60 -8.09 13.99
C LYS A 397 -6.80 -7.16 14.16
N LEU A 398 -7.86 -7.43 13.42
CA LEU A 398 -9.21 -6.93 13.65
C LEU A 398 -10.03 -8.07 14.27
N THR A 399 -10.72 -7.78 15.37
CA THR A 399 -11.63 -8.73 16.02
C THR A 399 -13.00 -8.08 16.15
N ALA A 400 -14.04 -8.80 15.77
CA ALA A 400 -15.42 -8.37 15.93
C ALA A 400 -16.30 -9.58 16.26
N TRP A 401 -17.34 -9.35 17.06
CA TRP A 401 -18.41 -10.31 17.23
C TRP A 401 -19.52 -10.00 16.24
N ILE A 402 -19.90 -11.00 15.43
CA ILE A 402 -20.89 -10.83 14.37
C ILE A 402 -21.97 -11.90 14.56
N LYS A 403 -23.23 -11.46 14.57
CA LYS A 403 -24.40 -12.34 14.44
C LYS A 403 -25.08 -12.02 13.13
N TYR A 404 -25.14 -12.99 12.24
CA TYR A 404 -25.74 -12.83 10.91
C TYR A 404 -26.97 -13.70 10.78
N LYS A 405 -28.07 -13.10 10.29
CA LYS A 405 -29.29 -13.81 9.92
C LYS A 405 -29.53 -13.59 8.44
N SER A 406 -29.35 -14.65 7.65
CA SER A 406 -29.59 -14.67 6.22
C SER A 406 -31.05 -14.37 5.88
N GLY A 407 -31.25 -13.52 4.88
CA GLY A 407 -32.55 -13.23 4.30
C GLY A 407 -32.76 -13.94 2.96
N LYS A 408 -34.01 -13.96 2.48
CA LYS A 408 -34.29 -14.44 1.12
C LYS A 408 -34.08 -13.33 0.10
N ILE A 409 -33.38 -13.65 -0.99
CA ILE A 409 -33.20 -12.76 -2.13
C ILE A 409 -34.57 -12.61 -2.81
N GLN A 410 -35.16 -11.41 -2.72
CA GLN A 410 -36.49 -11.14 -3.24
C GLN A 410 -36.48 -10.58 -4.67
N GLN A 411 -35.38 -9.85 -5.02
CA GLN A 411 -35.23 -9.25 -6.35
C GLN A 411 -33.80 -9.34 -6.83
N LYS A 412 -33.62 -9.44 -8.14
CA LYS A 412 -32.34 -9.44 -8.83
C LYS A 412 -32.25 -8.19 -9.70
N THR A 413 -31.16 -7.41 -9.58
CA THR A 413 -30.89 -6.28 -10.48
C THR A 413 -30.19 -6.78 -11.74
N LEU A 414 -30.42 -6.07 -12.86
CA LEU A 414 -29.68 -6.29 -14.10
C LEU A 414 -28.26 -5.69 -13.91
N GLY A 415 -27.27 -6.55 -13.73
CA GLY A 415 -25.87 -6.15 -13.58
C GLY A 415 -25.00 -7.38 -13.28
N GLY A 416 -23.76 -7.37 -13.75
CA GLY A 416 -22.81 -8.46 -13.51
C GLY A 416 -22.52 -8.61 -12.01
N TYR A 417 -22.54 -9.85 -11.56
CA TYR A 417 -22.06 -10.20 -10.22
C TYR A 417 -20.57 -10.51 -10.32
N PRO A 418 -19.75 -10.12 -9.34
CA PRO A 418 -18.39 -10.60 -9.28
C PRO A 418 -18.36 -12.13 -9.31
N ASP A 419 -17.41 -12.72 -10.01
CA ASP A 419 -17.10 -14.16 -10.02
C ASP A 419 -18.12 -15.10 -10.70
N GLY A 420 -19.05 -14.57 -11.50
CA GLY A 420 -19.95 -15.39 -12.29
C GLY A 420 -20.96 -16.23 -11.50
N ASP A 421 -21.09 -16.03 -10.19
CA ASP A 421 -22.06 -16.72 -9.36
C ASP A 421 -23.50 -16.37 -9.78
N GLU A 422 -24.26 -17.37 -10.13
CA GLU A 422 -25.66 -17.21 -10.51
C GLU A 422 -26.54 -17.02 -9.27
N VAL A 423 -26.84 -15.76 -8.93
CA VAL A 423 -27.74 -15.41 -7.83
C VAL A 423 -29.20 -15.60 -8.29
N LYS A 424 -29.97 -16.39 -7.56
CA LYS A 424 -31.39 -16.68 -7.88
C LYS A 424 -32.31 -16.05 -6.84
N VAL A 425 -33.47 -15.54 -7.31
CA VAL A 425 -34.56 -15.13 -6.42
C VAL A 425 -35.04 -16.36 -5.63
N GLY A 426 -35.17 -16.21 -4.32
CA GLY A 426 -35.51 -17.31 -3.42
C GLY A 426 -34.31 -17.96 -2.70
N ASP A 427 -33.09 -17.75 -3.20
CA ASP A 427 -31.87 -18.16 -2.48
C ASP A 427 -31.71 -17.37 -1.19
N ASN A 428 -30.90 -17.88 -0.29
CA ASN A 428 -30.45 -17.10 0.87
C ASN A 428 -29.32 -16.16 0.45
N ASP A 429 -29.33 -14.94 0.97
CA ASP A 429 -28.18 -14.05 0.86
C ASP A 429 -26.99 -14.59 1.66
N ARG A 430 -25.79 -14.16 1.32
CA ARG A 430 -24.53 -14.59 1.96
C ARG A 430 -23.81 -13.36 2.53
N GLY A 431 -23.33 -13.47 3.76
CA GLY A 431 -22.37 -12.54 4.33
C GLY A 431 -20.96 -13.07 4.14
N ILE A 432 -20.03 -12.23 3.69
CA ILE A 432 -18.60 -12.51 3.63
C ILE A 432 -17.91 -11.59 4.65
N VAL A 433 -17.05 -12.16 5.50
CA VAL A 433 -16.25 -11.44 6.47
C VAL A 433 -14.77 -11.58 6.14
#